data_9b24fd2173fc0318532cd35e49da67bf
#
_entry.id   9b24fd2173fc0318532cd35e49da67bf
#
_cell.length_a   1.000
_cell.length_b   1.000
_cell.length_c   1.000
_cell.angle_alpha   90.00
_cell.angle_beta   90.00
_cell.angle_gamma   90.00
#
_symmetry.space_group_name_H-M   'P 1'
#
loop_
_entity.id
_entity.type
_entity.pdbx_description
1 polymer ?
#
loop_
_entity_poly.entity_id
_entity_poly.type
_entity_poly.pdbx_seq_one_letter_code
_entity_poly.pdbx_strand_id
1 'polypeptide(L)'
;RYKAIVRSAAKGVVGLHALKSKDGFHFTPLTDRLIISDGYFDSENLAFWDPVRREYRAYFRDFHDGPPGSGIRGIKTATSNDFINWTKGEWLQYPGAADVHLYTNQIAPYPRAPHIFVGFPMRYIDRGWVHSTGRLPGLAERKARANASPRYGSVVTDALLMTSRDGVSFRRWGEALIRPGLSRTNS
;
A
#
# COMPACT_ATOMS: atom_id res chain seq x y z
N ARG A 1 -24.36 6.64 -2.83
CA ARG A 1 -23.65 7.71 -3.52
C ARG A 1 -22.15 7.61 -3.29
N TYR A 2 -21.75 7.43 -2.03
CA TYR A 2 -20.36 7.20 -1.63
C TYR A 2 -20.17 5.74 -1.27
N LYS A 3 -19.00 5.20 -1.57
CA LYS A 3 -18.59 3.85 -1.21
C LYS A 3 -17.19 3.91 -0.58
N ALA A 4 -16.92 3.01 0.37
CA ALA A 4 -15.62 2.88 1.03
C ALA A 4 -15.33 1.42 1.30
N ILE A 5 -14.06 1.10 1.48
CA ILE A 5 -13.60 -0.19 1.98
C ILE A 5 -12.96 0.00 3.35
N VAL A 6 -13.13 -0.96 4.23
CA VAL A 6 -12.54 -0.94 5.56
C VAL A 6 -12.03 -2.33 5.94
N ARG A 7 -10.84 -2.36 6.54
CA ARG A 7 -10.27 -3.59 7.10
C ARG A 7 -11.07 -4.03 8.32
N SER A 8 -11.37 -5.30 8.37
CA SER A 8 -11.93 -5.95 9.55
C SER A 8 -11.13 -7.21 9.91
N ALA A 9 -11.08 -7.51 11.19
CA ALA A 9 -10.46 -8.71 11.74
C ALA A 9 -11.41 -9.40 12.73
N ALA A 10 -12.70 -9.43 12.40
CA ALA A 10 -13.71 -10.07 13.25
C ALA A 10 -13.55 -11.60 13.23
N LYS A 11 -13.64 -12.22 14.42
CA LYS A 11 -13.59 -13.69 14.61
C LYS A 11 -12.32 -14.35 14.00
N GLY A 12 -11.19 -13.63 13.95
CA GLY A 12 -9.93 -14.17 13.42
C GLY A 12 -9.84 -14.18 11.88
N VAL A 13 -10.86 -13.76 11.16
CA VAL A 13 -10.83 -13.62 9.70
C VAL A 13 -10.54 -12.17 9.34
N VAL A 14 -9.44 -11.96 8.61
CA VAL A 14 -9.01 -10.63 8.15
C VAL A 14 -9.45 -10.44 6.71
N GLY A 15 -10.01 -9.27 6.41
CA GLY A 15 -10.44 -8.93 5.05
C GLY A 15 -10.99 -7.52 4.95
N LEU A 16 -11.51 -7.17 3.79
CA LEU A 16 -12.13 -5.89 3.52
C LEU A 16 -13.65 -6.02 3.46
N HIS A 17 -14.34 -5.11 4.13
CA HIS A 17 -15.77 -4.88 4.02
C HIS A 17 -16.08 -3.69 3.13
N ALA A 18 -17.21 -3.73 2.44
CA ALA A 18 -17.76 -2.61 1.69
C ALA A 18 -18.72 -1.80 2.54
N LEU A 19 -18.56 -0.50 2.51
CA LEU A 19 -19.47 0.46 3.14
C LEU A 19 -20.11 1.35 2.08
N LYS A 20 -21.30 1.87 2.40
CA LYS A 20 -22.01 2.88 1.60
C LYS A 20 -22.44 4.06 2.45
N SER A 21 -22.54 5.24 1.83
CA SER A 21 -23.06 6.43 2.47
C SER A 21 -23.85 7.30 1.46
N LYS A 22 -24.85 8.01 1.96
CA LYS A 22 -25.60 9.03 1.18
C LYS A 22 -24.93 10.40 1.22
N ASP A 23 -24.28 10.74 2.31
CA ASP A 23 -23.72 12.06 2.62
C ASP A 23 -22.18 12.12 2.66
N GLY A 24 -21.50 10.96 2.73
CA GLY A 24 -20.05 10.88 2.84
C GLY A 24 -19.54 10.90 4.28
N PHE A 25 -20.43 11.01 5.28
CA PHE A 25 -20.08 11.05 6.70
C PHE A 25 -20.62 9.84 7.47
N HIS A 26 -21.87 9.45 7.20
CA HIS A 26 -22.51 8.32 7.87
C HIS A 26 -22.45 7.08 6.96
N PHE A 27 -21.61 6.14 7.33
CA PHE A 27 -21.39 4.91 6.57
C PHE A 27 -22.09 3.72 7.23
N THR A 28 -22.71 2.89 6.42
CA THR A 28 -23.33 1.62 6.81
C THR A 28 -22.79 0.50 5.94
N PRO A 29 -22.81 -0.77 6.39
CA PRO A 29 -22.41 -1.89 5.55
C PRO A 29 -23.19 -1.93 4.23
N LEU A 30 -22.49 -2.17 3.14
CA LEU A 30 -23.10 -2.45 1.84
C LEU A 30 -23.49 -3.91 1.73
N THR A 31 -22.75 -4.79 2.40
CA THR A 31 -22.98 -6.23 2.55
C THR A 31 -22.41 -6.72 3.87
N ASP A 32 -22.95 -7.84 4.40
CA ASP A 32 -22.50 -8.43 5.67
C ASP A 32 -21.26 -9.33 5.51
N ARG A 33 -20.88 -9.66 4.27
CA ARG A 33 -19.70 -10.50 3.99
C ARG A 33 -18.45 -9.66 3.67
N LEU A 34 -17.30 -10.28 3.85
CA LEU A 34 -16.04 -9.76 3.31
C LEU A 34 -16.12 -9.73 1.78
N ILE A 35 -15.64 -8.66 1.17
CA ILE A 35 -15.61 -8.49 -0.27
C ILE A 35 -14.27 -8.89 -0.88
N ILE A 36 -13.17 -8.76 -0.12
CA ILE A 36 -11.81 -9.20 -0.48
C ILE A 36 -11.19 -9.82 0.78
N SER A 37 -10.63 -11.02 0.66
CA SER A 37 -10.02 -11.75 1.79
C SER A 37 -8.67 -12.39 1.46
N ASP A 38 -8.14 -12.20 0.25
CA ASP A 38 -6.90 -12.77 -0.23
C ASP A 38 -5.72 -11.78 -0.17
N GLY A 39 -5.55 -11.11 0.97
CA GLY A 39 -4.49 -10.15 1.24
C GLY A 39 -4.22 -10.00 2.73
N TYR A 40 -3.23 -9.17 3.08
CA TYR A 40 -2.86 -8.92 4.47
C TYR A 40 -3.52 -7.68 5.08
N PHE A 41 -3.81 -6.65 4.29
CA PHE A 41 -4.64 -5.47 4.58
C PHE A 41 -4.23 -4.58 5.77
N ASP A 42 -3.06 -4.75 6.36
CA ASP A 42 -2.63 -4.01 7.55
C ASP A 42 -2.01 -2.63 7.24
N SER A 43 -2.06 -2.23 5.98
CA SER A 43 -1.61 -0.94 5.48
C SER A 43 -2.73 -0.25 4.70
N GLU A 44 -2.36 0.60 3.76
CA GLU A 44 -3.29 1.32 2.91
C GLU A 44 -4.03 0.38 1.95
N ASN A 45 -5.34 0.47 1.96
CA ASN A 45 -6.24 -0.21 1.04
C ASN A 45 -7.06 0.85 0.31
N LEU A 46 -7.02 0.85 -1.01
CA LEU A 46 -7.73 1.81 -1.85
C LEU A 46 -8.78 1.10 -2.70
N ALA A 47 -9.91 1.77 -2.91
CA ALA A 47 -10.87 1.38 -3.94
C ALA A 47 -11.51 2.63 -4.54
N PHE A 48 -11.60 2.67 -5.87
CA PHE A 48 -12.18 3.79 -6.62
C PHE A 48 -12.89 3.30 -7.88
N TRP A 49 -13.67 4.17 -8.48
CA TRP A 49 -14.25 3.96 -9.80
C TRP A 49 -13.25 4.37 -10.87
N ASP A 50 -12.95 3.48 -11.80
CA ASP A 50 -12.20 3.76 -13.01
C ASP A 50 -13.18 4.16 -14.13
N PRO A 51 -13.26 5.42 -14.51
CA PRO A 51 -14.23 5.87 -15.50
C PRO A 51 -13.88 5.43 -16.92
N VAL A 52 -12.61 5.12 -17.20
CA VAL A 52 -12.15 4.70 -18.52
C VAL A 52 -12.50 3.24 -18.77
N ARG A 53 -12.25 2.37 -17.76
CA ARG A 53 -12.54 0.93 -17.85
C ARG A 53 -13.95 0.57 -17.41
N ARG A 54 -14.63 1.55 -16.76
CA ARG A 54 -16.00 1.42 -16.26
C ARG A 54 -16.15 0.27 -15.26
N GLU A 55 -15.19 0.21 -14.35
CA GLU A 55 -15.14 -0.78 -13.27
C GLU A 55 -14.68 -0.14 -11.96
N TYR A 56 -14.96 -0.77 -10.83
CA TYR A 56 -14.26 -0.47 -9.58
C TYR A 56 -12.93 -1.19 -9.57
N ARG A 57 -11.90 -0.52 -9.09
CA ARG A 57 -10.57 -1.08 -8.92
C ARG A 57 -10.11 -0.88 -7.49
N ALA A 58 -9.52 -1.93 -6.91
CA ALA A 58 -8.93 -1.89 -5.58
C ALA A 58 -7.43 -2.17 -5.67
N TYR A 59 -6.68 -1.55 -4.76
CA TYR A 59 -5.27 -1.84 -4.50
C TYR A 59 -5.10 -2.07 -3.01
N PHE A 60 -4.41 -3.15 -2.65
CA PHE A 60 -4.23 -3.55 -1.27
C PHE A 60 -2.91 -4.29 -1.09
N ARG A 61 -2.42 -4.32 0.14
CA ARG A 61 -1.16 -4.96 0.47
C ARG A 61 -1.31 -6.45 0.74
N ASP A 62 -0.26 -7.19 0.34
CA ASP A 62 -0.02 -8.55 0.75
C ASP A 62 1.48 -8.82 0.82
N PHE A 63 1.88 -10.04 1.20
CA PHE A 63 3.27 -10.49 1.25
C PHE A 63 3.48 -11.64 0.27
N HIS A 64 4.62 -11.63 -0.43
CA HIS A 64 5.09 -12.74 -1.25
C HIS A 64 6.48 -13.18 -0.78
N ASP A 65 6.96 -14.31 -1.30
CA ASP A 65 8.28 -14.89 -1.00
C ASP A 65 8.54 -15.08 0.51
N GLY A 66 7.52 -15.49 1.25
CA GLY A 66 7.62 -15.80 2.67
C GLY A 66 6.27 -16.12 3.31
N PRO A 67 6.27 -16.52 4.57
CA PRO A 67 5.05 -16.74 5.33
C PRO A 67 4.20 -15.46 5.43
N PRO A 68 2.87 -15.54 5.63
CA PRO A 68 2.04 -14.38 5.84
C PRO A 68 2.59 -13.43 6.91
N GLY A 69 2.77 -12.16 6.55
CA GLY A 69 3.30 -11.11 7.43
C GLY A 69 4.83 -11.02 7.50
N SER A 70 5.58 -11.90 6.84
CA SER A 70 7.06 -11.90 6.93
C SER A 70 7.80 -11.90 5.58
N GLY A 71 7.13 -12.02 4.47
CA GLY A 71 7.71 -11.92 3.14
C GLY A 71 7.98 -10.48 2.69
N ILE A 72 8.20 -10.32 1.40
CA ILE A 72 8.33 -9.01 0.75
C ILE A 72 6.93 -8.38 0.65
N ARG A 73 6.84 -7.13 1.07
CA ARG A 73 5.60 -6.35 0.98
C ARG A 73 5.35 -5.97 -0.47
N GLY A 74 4.29 -6.48 -1.04
CA GLY A 74 3.85 -6.16 -2.39
C GLY A 74 2.44 -5.58 -2.43
N ILE A 75 2.01 -5.19 -3.61
CA ILE A 75 0.68 -4.64 -3.87
C ILE A 75 -0.07 -5.58 -4.79
N LYS A 76 -1.31 -5.90 -4.44
CA LYS A 76 -2.28 -6.59 -5.30
C LYS A 76 -3.32 -5.63 -5.81
N THR A 77 -3.96 -5.98 -6.92
CA THR A 77 -5.13 -5.31 -7.47
C THR A 77 -6.25 -6.30 -7.71
N ALA A 78 -7.47 -5.82 -7.57
CA ALA A 78 -8.69 -6.56 -7.94
C ALA A 78 -9.69 -5.60 -8.57
N THR A 79 -10.62 -6.11 -9.38
CA THR A 79 -11.66 -5.33 -10.05
C THR A 79 -13.05 -5.83 -9.71
N SER A 80 -14.05 -4.97 -9.84
CA SER A 80 -15.45 -5.28 -9.59
C SER A 80 -16.37 -4.40 -10.42
N ASN A 81 -17.49 -4.97 -10.89
CA ASN A 81 -18.53 -4.21 -11.57
C ASN A 81 -19.58 -3.60 -10.60
N ASP A 82 -19.69 -4.12 -9.40
CA ASP A 82 -20.76 -3.79 -8.44
C ASP A 82 -20.27 -3.31 -7.06
N PHE A 83 -18.94 -3.36 -6.82
CA PHE A 83 -18.29 -3.07 -5.54
C PHE A 83 -18.50 -4.16 -4.46
N ILE A 84 -19.13 -5.27 -4.79
CA ILE A 84 -19.43 -6.38 -3.87
C ILE A 84 -18.70 -7.66 -4.30
N ASN A 85 -18.74 -7.96 -5.59
CA ASN A 85 -18.11 -9.13 -6.18
C ASN A 85 -16.81 -8.70 -6.86
N TRP A 86 -15.68 -9.10 -6.27
CA TRP A 86 -14.34 -8.74 -6.73
C TRP A 86 -13.66 -9.94 -7.37
N THR A 87 -12.83 -9.68 -8.36
CA THR A 87 -11.93 -10.71 -8.89
C THR A 87 -10.95 -11.15 -7.79
N LYS A 88 -10.30 -12.30 -7.98
CA LYS A 88 -9.15 -12.67 -7.15
C LYS A 88 -8.05 -11.62 -7.31
N GLY A 89 -7.38 -11.27 -6.22
CA GLY A 89 -6.27 -10.33 -6.25
C GLY A 89 -5.09 -10.85 -7.09
N GLU A 90 -4.59 -10.02 -7.99
CA GLU A 90 -3.40 -10.27 -8.78
C GLU A 90 -2.27 -9.34 -8.37
N TRP A 91 -1.03 -9.83 -8.41
CA TRP A 91 0.15 -9.04 -8.08
C TRP A 91 0.43 -7.96 -9.12
N LEU A 92 0.77 -6.76 -8.66
CA LEU A 92 1.33 -5.77 -9.56
C LEU A 92 2.69 -6.22 -10.07
N GLN A 93 2.94 -5.92 -11.33
CA GLN A 93 4.17 -6.25 -12.03
C GLN A 93 5.02 -5.00 -12.23
N TYR A 94 6.33 -5.14 -12.09
CA TYR A 94 7.29 -4.05 -12.24
C TYR A 94 8.40 -4.43 -13.21
N PRO A 95 8.13 -4.55 -14.52
CA PRO A 95 9.10 -5.00 -15.51
C PRO A 95 10.39 -4.17 -15.47
N GLY A 96 11.53 -4.84 -15.32
CA GLY A 96 12.85 -4.20 -15.27
C GLY A 96 13.21 -3.49 -13.97
N ALA A 97 12.36 -3.53 -12.94
CA ALA A 97 12.66 -2.98 -11.63
C ALA A 97 12.95 -4.09 -10.61
N ALA A 98 13.92 -3.85 -9.74
CA ALA A 98 14.23 -4.77 -8.64
C ALA A 98 13.04 -4.93 -7.69
N ASP A 99 12.84 -6.13 -7.15
CA ASP A 99 11.84 -6.35 -6.13
C ASP A 99 12.24 -5.67 -4.81
N VAL A 100 11.29 -4.94 -4.21
CA VAL A 100 11.51 -4.19 -2.98
C VAL A 100 10.22 -4.15 -2.16
N HIS A 101 10.34 -3.97 -0.85
CA HIS A 101 9.16 -3.77 -0.01
C HIS A 101 8.42 -2.47 -0.37
N LEU A 102 7.15 -2.58 -0.76
CA LEU A 102 6.24 -1.45 -0.94
C LEU A 102 5.22 -1.43 0.20
N TYR A 103 5.34 -0.44 1.08
CA TYR A 103 4.53 -0.37 2.30
C TYR A 103 3.12 0.16 2.04
N THR A 104 3.00 1.14 1.15
CA THR A 104 1.73 1.76 0.72
C THR A 104 1.68 1.80 -0.80
N ASN A 105 0.58 2.28 -1.37
CA ASN A 105 0.42 2.30 -2.82
C ASN A 105 0.05 3.68 -3.41
N GLN A 106 -0.84 4.47 -2.79
CA GLN A 106 -1.36 5.76 -3.26
C GLN A 106 -1.60 5.82 -4.77
N ILE A 107 -2.29 4.82 -5.31
CA ILE A 107 -2.57 4.71 -6.75
C ILE A 107 -3.91 5.39 -7.06
N ALA A 108 -3.91 6.23 -8.08
CA ALA A 108 -5.13 6.84 -8.60
C ALA A 108 -5.04 7.08 -10.11
N PRO A 109 -6.17 7.18 -10.83
CA PRO A 109 -6.18 7.71 -12.19
C PRO A 109 -5.65 9.16 -12.19
N TYR A 110 -4.77 9.48 -13.16
CA TYR A 110 -4.28 10.84 -13.28
C TYR A 110 -5.42 11.76 -13.77
N PRO A 111 -5.78 12.85 -13.05
CA PRO A 111 -7.01 13.62 -13.34
C PRO A 111 -7.08 14.21 -14.74
N ARG A 112 -5.94 14.56 -15.33
CA ARG A 112 -5.88 15.15 -16.69
C ARG A 112 -5.77 14.11 -17.81
N ALA A 113 -5.47 12.86 -17.46
CA ALA A 113 -5.36 11.73 -18.38
C ALA A 113 -5.76 10.44 -17.65
N PRO A 114 -7.05 10.22 -17.38
CA PRO A 114 -7.52 9.15 -16.48
C PRO A 114 -7.26 7.73 -16.99
N HIS A 115 -6.81 7.58 -18.23
CA HIS A 115 -6.32 6.31 -18.78
C HIS A 115 -4.91 5.94 -18.26
N ILE A 116 -4.25 6.85 -17.53
CA ILE A 116 -2.96 6.63 -16.88
C ILE A 116 -3.19 6.57 -15.38
N PHE A 117 -2.72 5.50 -14.75
CA PHE A 117 -2.58 5.44 -13.30
C PHE A 117 -1.24 6.01 -12.87
N VAL A 118 -1.26 6.79 -11.78
CA VAL A 118 -0.06 7.28 -11.10
C VAL A 118 -0.09 6.75 -9.67
N GLY A 119 1.02 6.26 -9.17
CA GLY A 119 1.16 5.78 -7.81
C GLY A 119 2.42 6.32 -7.15
N PHE A 120 2.33 6.51 -5.84
CA PHE A 120 3.42 6.98 -4.98
C PHE A 120 3.67 5.99 -3.84
N PRO A 121 4.10 4.75 -4.15
CA PRO A 121 4.31 3.76 -3.12
C PRO A 121 5.45 4.18 -2.20
N MET A 122 5.25 3.96 -0.90
CA MET A 122 6.31 4.10 0.08
C MET A 122 7.18 2.84 0.06
N ARG A 123 8.46 2.99 -0.32
CA ARG A 123 9.44 1.92 -0.23
C ARG A 123 9.96 1.84 1.21
N TYR A 124 10.01 0.64 1.75
CA TYR A 124 10.58 0.33 3.06
C TYR A 124 11.93 -0.36 2.86
N ILE A 125 12.98 0.17 3.47
CA ILE A 125 14.34 -0.33 3.37
C ILE A 125 14.85 -0.66 4.77
N ASP A 126 15.04 -1.93 5.06
CA ASP A 126 15.72 -2.38 6.28
C ASP A 126 17.21 -2.49 6.00
N ARG A 127 17.96 -1.45 6.40
CA ARG A 127 19.41 -1.37 6.18
C ARG A 127 20.22 -1.90 7.35
N GLY A 128 19.58 -2.19 8.48
CA GLY A 128 20.28 -2.37 9.73
C GLY A 128 21.01 -1.10 10.19
N TRP A 129 21.80 -1.24 11.24
CA TRP A 129 22.59 -0.13 11.75
C TRP A 129 23.87 0.05 10.90
N VAL A 130 23.93 1.13 10.15
CA VAL A 130 25.09 1.48 9.30
C VAL A 130 25.86 2.66 9.88
N HIS A 131 27.12 2.84 9.43
CA HIS A 131 27.99 3.92 9.93
C HIS A 131 27.36 5.31 9.85
N SER A 132 26.67 5.61 8.74
CA SER A 132 25.97 6.89 8.56
C SER A 132 24.84 7.12 9.56
N THR A 133 24.19 6.06 10.06
CA THR A 133 23.13 6.16 11.09
C THR A 133 23.69 6.79 12.37
N GLY A 134 24.93 6.48 12.73
CA GLY A 134 25.61 7.05 13.89
C GLY A 134 25.94 8.54 13.79
N ARG A 135 25.81 9.13 12.61
CA ARG A 135 26.02 10.57 12.35
C ARG A 135 24.73 11.38 12.27
N LEU A 136 23.58 10.71 12.37
CA LEU A 136 22.27 11.39 12.31
C LEU A 136 21.95 12.09 13.64
N PRO A 137 21.14 13.16 13.62
CA PRO A 137 20.63 13.81 14.83
C PRO A 137 19.83 12.83 15.72
N GLY A 138 19.83 13.08 17.02
CA GLY A 138 19.05 12.28 17.98
C GLY A 138 19.60 10.87 18.18
N LEU A 139 20.94 10.70 18.20
CA LEU A 139 21.60 9.40 18.27
C LEU A 139 21.17 8.56 19.48
N ALA A 140 20.96 9.20 20.64
CA ALA A 140 20.55 8.48 21.86
C ALA A 140 19.18 7.81 21.68
N GLU A 141 18.21 8.54 21.14
CA GLU A 141 16.87 8.03 20.88
C GLU A 141 16.87 6.95 19.78
N ARG A 142 17.68 7.13 18.73
CA ARG A 142 17.82 6.12 17.67
C ARG A 142 18.38 4.81 18.23
N LYS A 143 19.40 4.89 19.08
CA LYS A 143 19.94 3.70 19.78
C LYS A 143 18.92 3.05 20.69
N ALA A 144 18.18 3.85 21.48
CA ALA A 144 17.13 3.33 22.35
C ALA A 144 16.04 2.59 21.55
N ARG A 145 15.62 3.14 20.41
CA ARG A 145 14.64 2.49 19.52
C ARG A 145 15.21 1.21 18.88
N ALA A 146 16.45 1.24 18.40
CA ALA A 146 17.10 0.06 17.82
C ALA A 146 17.28 -1.07 18.83
N ASN A 147 17.51 -0.74 20.11
CA ASN A 147 17.57 -1.71 21.19
C ASN A 147 16.20 -2.32 21.54
N ALA A 148 15.12 -1.53 21.35
CA ALA A 148 13.75 -2.02 21.58
C ALA A 148 13.28 -2.97 20.46
N SER A 149 13.73 -2.76 19.22
CA SER A 149 13.48 -3.66 18.08
C SER A 149 14.57 -3.47 17.02
N PRO A 150 15.14 -4.55 16.46
CA PRO A 150 16.28 -4.47 15.54
C PRO A 150 16.08 -3.54 14.33
N ARG A 151 14.84 -3.37 13.87
CA ARG A 151 14.52 -2.50 12.74
C ARG A 151 14.19 -1.06 13.12
N TYR A 152 13.93 -0.77 14.41
CA TYR A 152 13.62 0.59 14.84
C TYR A 152 14.88 1.46 14.86
N GLY A 153 14.80 2.66 14.32
CA GLY A 153 15.93 3.60 14.26
C GLY A 153 16.93 3.35 13.13
N SER A 154 16.83 2.23 12.41
CA SER A 154 17.71 1.88 11.27
C SER A 154 16.97 1.78 9.93
N VAL A 155 15.67 1.58 9.96
CA VAL A 155 14.83 1.53 8.77
C VAL A 155 14.71 2.91 8.12
N VAL A 156 14.64 2.92 6.79
CA VAL A 156 14.38 4.11 6.00
C VAL A 156 13.17 3.87 5.12
N THR A 157 12.29 4.86 5.04
CA THR A 157 11.21 4.89 4.07
C THR A 157 11.38 6.08 3.14
N ASP A 158 11.12 5.88 1.87
CA ASP A 158 11.08 6.93 0.85
C ASP A 158 9.88 6.71 -0.08
N ALA A 159 9.46 7.75 -0.79
CA ALA A 159 8.39 7.62 -1.76
C ALA A 159 8.97 7.45 -3.16
N LEU A 160 8.46 6.45 -3.89
CA LEU A 160 8.76 6.22 -5.30
C LEU A 160 7.68 6.83 -6.18
N LEU A 161 7.96 6.91 -7.47
CA LEU A 161 6.99 7.19 -8.53
C LEU A 161 6.75 5.93 -9.35
N MET A 162 5.50 5.65 -9.69
CA MET A 162 5.16 4.62 -10.67
C MET A 162 3.97 5.03 -11.52
N THR A 163 3.91 4.53 -12.74
CA THR A 163 2.80 4.78 -13.68
C THR A 163 2.40 3.50 -14.39
N SER A 164 1.11 3.41 -14.77
CA SER A 164 0.58 2.28 -15.51
C SER A 164 -0.50 2.73 -16.49
N ARG A 165 -0.69 1.94 -17.57
CA ARG A 165 -1.81 2.11 -18.51
C ARG A 165 -2.88 1.03 -18.35
N ASP A 166 -2.58 -0.10 -17.72
CA ASP A 166 -3.50 -1.22 -17.52
C ASP A 166 -3.94 -1.39 -16.05
N GLY A 167 -3.20 -0.77 -15.12
CA GLY A 167 -3.47 -0.86 -13.68
C GLY A 167 -2.88 -2.11 -13.02
N VAL A 168 -2.10 -2.91 -13.76
CA VAL A 168 -1.42 -4.12 -13.28
C VAL A 168 0.09 -4.01 -13.48
N SER A 169 0.53 -3.69 -14.69
CA SER A 169 1.94 -3.49 -15.02
C SER A 169 2.34 -2.04 -14.83
N PHE A 170 3.20 -1.79 -13.86
CA PHE A 170 3.67 -0.45 -13.52
C PHE A 170 5.14 -0.26 -13.90
N ARG A 171 5.41 0.80 -14.64
CA ARG A 171 6.76 1.34 -14.72
C ARG A 171 7.06 2.04 -13.39
N ARG A 172 7.95 1.49 -12.60
CA ARG A 172 8.37 2.03 -11.31
C ARG A 172 9.82 2.53 -11.40
N TRP A 173 10.05 3.76 -10.98
CA TRP A 173 11.39 4.32 -10.89
C TRP A 173 12.08 3.85 -9.61
N GLY A 174 13.36 3.55 -9.71
CA GLY A 174 14.18 3.12 -8.56
C GLY A 174 14.66 4.27 -7.69
N GLU A 175 14.74 5.48 -8.25
CA GLU A 175 15.09 6.68 -7.51
C GLU A 175 13.93 7.18 -6.64
N ALA A 176 14.27 7.65 -5.43
CA ALA A 176 13.29 8.26 -4.54
C ALA A 176 12.79 9.58 -5.10
N LEU A 177 11.47 9.70 -5.28
CA LEU A 177 10.81 10.97 -5.59
C LEU A 177 10.83 11.90 -4.38
N ILE A 178 10.55 11.37 -3.19
CA ILE A 178 10.62 12.09 -1.92
C ILE A 178 11.55 11.31 -1.01
N ARG A 179 12.66 11.95 -0.63
CA ARG A 179 13.65 11.36 0.28
C ARG A 179 13.31 11.66 1.73
N PRO A 180 13.67 10.78 2.67
CA PRO A 180 13.47 11.05 4.09
C PRO A 180 14.32 12.26 4.52
N GLY A 181 13.78 13.06 5.44
CA GLY A 181 14.53 14.12 6.09
C GLY A 181 15.51 13.58 7.13
N LEU A 182 16.26 14.51 7.76
CA LEU A 182 17.22 14.17 8.82
C LEU A 182 16.57 14.02 10.21
N SER A 183 15.27 14.28 10.32
CA SER A 183 14.54 14.17 11.58
C SER A 183 14.57 12.75 12.11
N ARG A 184 14.69 12.60 13.43
CA ARG A 184 14.59 11.32 14.15
C ARG A 184 13.26 10.60 13.96
N THR A 185 12.23 11.31 13.56
CA THR A 185 10.88 10.78 13.32
C THR A 185 10.69 10.21 11.91
N ASN A 186 11.68 10.36 11.03
CA ASN A 186 11.62 9.92 9.64
C ASN A 186 12.30 8.55 9.40
N SER A 187 12.44 7.75 10.43
CA SER A 187 13.05 6.42 10.38
C SER A 187 12.24 5.39 11.13
#